data_415517f2d76b6c021d119405f501d00f
#
_entry.id   415517f2d76b6c021d119405f501d00f
#
_cell.length_a   1.000
_cell.length_b   1.000
_cell.length_c   1.000
_cell.angle_alpha   90.00
_cell.angle_beta   90.00
_cell.angle_gamma   90.00
#
_symmetry.space_group_name_H-M   'P 1'
#
loop_
_entity.id
_entity.type
_entity.pdbx_description
1 polymer ?
#
loop_
_entity_poly.entity_id
_entity_poly.type
_entity_poly.pdbx_seq_one_letter_code
_entity_poly.pdbx_strand_id
1 'polypeptide(L)'
;STIISNLLDSPQYGERWGRHWMDIWRYSDWYGLGDEVRDSQKNLWRWRDWIVNSLNNNNGYDQMVREMLAGDEVAPNDPQALAATGFLARSWYKFNRTSWLDNTIEHTAKAFMGLTINCAKCHDHKYDPITHLDYYKFRAIFEPYQVRVDAMPGNPDLTTNGLTRVYDGNLDAATYLHQRGEESQPDKSRNIEVGSPTFLASTGWQPPKPVELPLEAWRPDLQDFVQQDLLSQTQIKVAQAEAHLKELKLQMAVAGQDSDAAKKTPADSPVTGKVVFADDFNKAQPDLWQRVGDNLKYQDGLLSVTKPSLEKSYLRSKVIHPGDFELDLKFKTTGGEKWKSVGIRFDVDTSGKNSHFVYTSVGGSKVHLAHTVDGKDNYTNAISMGPILLNHEYTLSLKVRDTLINVSLNGQFLFAYNLPKR
;
A
#
# COMPACT_ATOMS: atom_id res chain seq x y z
N SER A 1 15.49 -44.46 -27.67
CA SER A 1 16.65 -45.00 -26.93
C SER A 1 16.64 -44.45 -25.51
N THR A 2 17.12 -45.20 -24.58
CA THR A 2 17.16 -44.90 -23.13
C THR A 2 17.74 -43.51 -22.82
N ILE A 3 18.76 -43.09 -23.55
CA ILE A 3 19.41 -41.77 -23.38
C ILE A 3 18.45 -40.64 -23.70
N ILE A 4 17.70 -40.74 -24.80
CA ILE A 4 16.72 -39.69 -25.20
C ILE A 4 15.63 -39.61 -24.15
N SER A 5 15.05 -40.76 -23.71
CA SER A 5 14.02 -40.75 -22.67
C SER A 5 14.55 -40.11 -21.37
N ASN A 6 15.75 -40.49 -20.92
CA ASN A 6 16.33 -39.89 -19.71
C ASN A 6 16.56 -38.38 -19.81
N LEU A 7 16.88 -37.86 -20.99
CA LEU A 7 17.04 -36.43 -21.22
C LEU A 7 15.67 -35.70 -21.23
N LEU A 8 14.65 -36.31 -21.80
CA LEU A 8 13.29 -35.75 -21.82
C LEU A 8 12.62 -35.78 -20.44
N ASP A 9 12.93 -36.82 -19.63
CA ASP A 9 12.40 -36.97 -18.26
C ASP A 9 13.18 -36.14 -17.23
N SER A 10 14.27 -35.49 -17.64
CA SER A 10 15.11 -34.68 -16.76
C SER A 10 14.48 -33.34 -16.48
N PRO A 11 14.45 -32.85 -15.20
CA PRO A 11 13.98 -31.50 -14.87
C PRO A 11 14.69 -30.38 -15.64
N GLN A 12 15.93 -30.61 -16.06
CA GLN A 12 16.73 -29.68 -16.88
C GLN A 12 16.18 -29.51 -18.29
N TYR A 13 15.26 -30.39 -18.75
CA TYR A 13 14.56 -30.20 -20.00
C TYR A 13 13.75 -28.88 -20.01
N GLY A 14 12.94 -28.64 -18.98
CA GLY A 14 12.19 -27.42 -18.84
C GLY A 14 13.07 -26.17 -18.70
N GLU A 15 14.17 -26.26 -17.93
CA GLU A 15 15.13 -25.16 -17.79
C GLU A 15 15.77 -24.83 -19.16
N ARG A 16 16.19 -25.84 -19.91
CA ARG A 16 16.85 -25.67 -21.21
C ARG A 16 15.90 -25.08 -22.26
N TRP A 17 14.71 -25.62 -22.37
CA TRP A 17 13.72 -25.18 -23.36
C TRP A 17 12.98 -23.93 -22.91
N GLY A 18 12.75 -23.76 -21.61
CA GLY A 18 12.16 -22.56 -21.02
C GLY A 18 12.90 -21.29 -21.42
N ARG A 19 14.24 -21.33 -21.50
CA ARG A 19 15.06 -20.22 -21.96
C ARG A 19 14.62 -19.72 -23.35
N HIS A 20 14.40 -20.65 -24.31
CA HIS A 20 14.00 -20.25 -25.66
C HIS A 20 12.60 -19.64 -25.70
N TRP A 21 11.66 -20.16 -24.91
CA TRP A 21 10.34 -19.59 -24.77
C TRP A 21 10.36 -18.23 -24.06
N MET A 22 11.19 -18.07 -23.03
CA MET A 22 11.38 -16.79 -22.36
C MET A 22 11.90 -15.70 -23.31
N ASP A 23 12.79 -16.05 -24.24
CA ASP A 23 13.23 -15.10 -25.27
C ASP A 23 12.08 -14.68 -26.19
N ILE A 24 11.23 -15.62 -26.62
CA ILE A 24 10.04 -15.33 -27.47
C ILE A 24 9.00 -14.53 -26.73
N TRP A 25 8.72 -14.89 -25.47
CA TRP A 25 7.73 -14.22 -24.64
C TRP A 25 8.31 -13.01 -23.90
N ARG A 26 9.60 -12.70 -24.11
CA ARG A 26 10.31 -11.52 -23.60
C ARG A 26 10.27 -11.45 -22.07
N TYR A 27 10.51 -12.56 -21.41
CA TYR A 27 10.67 -12.60 -19.96
C TYR A 27 11.84 -11.72 -19.50
N SER A 28 11.69 -11.03 -18.37
CA SER A 28 12.75 -10.33 -17.67
C SER A 28 12.38 -10.18 -16.20
N ASP A 29 13.29 -10.48 -15.29
CA ASP A 29 13.17 -10.22 -13.84
C ASP A 29 13.53 -8.78 -13.50
N TRP A 30 14.15 -8.06 -14.44
CA TRP A 30 14.54 -6.68 -14.21
C TRP A 30 13.30 -5.78 -14.24
N TYR A 31 12.98 -5.16 -13.11
CA TYR A 31 11.85 -4.23 -13.00
C TYR A 31 12.27 -2.74 -13.05
N GLY A 32 13.56 -2.45 -13.30
CA GLY A 32 14.07 -1.10 -13.62
C GLY A 32 13.86 -0.07 -12.51
N LEU A 33 13.33 1.07 -12.82
CA LEU A 33 13.22 2.30 -12.04
C LEU A 33 12.70 2.18 -10.58
N GLY A 34 12.68 1.00 -10.00
CA GLY A 34 12.35 0.74 -8.60
C GLY A 34 10.88 0.44 -8.34
N ASP A 35 10.59 0.14 -7.08
CA ASP A 35 9.30 -0.32 -6.58
C ASP A 35 8.15 0.67 -6.87
N GLU A 36 8.43 1.96 -6.87
CA GLU A 36 7.40 2.98 -7.11
C GLU A 36 6.78 2.94 -8.51
N VAL A 37 7.56 2.46 -9.48
CA VAL A 37 7.17 2.46 -10.90
C VAL A 37 6.69 1.12 -11.39
N ARG A 38 7.29 0.03 -10.89
CA ARG A 38 7.10 -1.33 -11.39
C ARG A 38 7.00 -2.38 -10.29
N ASP A 39 6.36 -2.04 -9.20
CA ASP A 39 6.17 -2.93 -8.05
C ASP A 39 5.54 -4.28 -8.45
N SER A 40 4.62 -4.26 -9.42
CA SER A 40 4.01 -5.47 -9.97
C SER A 40 4.98 -6.46 -10.62
N GLN A 41 6.17 -6.01 -11.01
CA GLN A 41 7.17 -6.87 -11.66
C GLN A 41 8.11 -7.58 -10.67
N LYS A 42 8.01 -7.24 -9.39
CA LYS A 42 8.89 -7.75 -8.33
C LYS A 42 8.89 -9.27 -8.20
N ASN A 43 7.76 -9.90 -8.44
CA ASN A 43 7.55 -11.34 -8.30
C ASN A 43 7.38 -12.06 -9.65
N LEU A 44 7.83 -11.49 -10.75
CA LEU A 44 7.71 -12.11 -12.09
C LEU A 44 8.49 -13.40 -12.25
N TRP A 45 9.47 -13.68 -11.39
CA TRP A 45 10.17 -14.96 -11.36
C TRP A 45 9.21 -16.16 -11.23
N ARG A 46 8.02 -16.00 -10.67
CA ARG A 46 6.98 -17.04 -10.62
C ARG A 46 6.48 -17.42 -12.00
N TRP A 47 6.40 -16.48 -12.93
CA TRP A 47 6.08 -16.79 -14.32
C TRP A 47 7.19 -17.57 -15.00
N ARG A 48 8.48 -17.28 -14.73
CA ARG A 48 9.60 -18.10 -15.19
C ARG A 48 9.46 -19.54 -14.69
N ASP A 49 9.21 -19.71 -13.41
CA ASP A 49 9.10 -21.04 -12.81
C ASP A 49 7.88 -21.79 -13.38
N TRP A 50 6.77 -21.08 -13.62
CA TRP A 50 5.61 -21.65 -14.32
C TRP A 50 5.99 -22.13 -15.73
N ILE A 51 6.76 -21.38 -16.52
CA ILE A 51 7.23 -21.78 -17.86
C ILE A 51 8.01 -23.09 -17.77
N VAL A 52 8.99 -23.17 -16.86
CA VAL A 52 9.82 -24.36 -16.66
C VAL A 52 8.96 -25.55 -16.24
N ASN A 53 8.07 -25.36 -15.29
CA ASN A 53 7.19 -26.41 -14.78
C ASN A 53 6.21 -26.88 -15.86
N SER A 54 5.64 -25.99 -16.65
CA SER A 54 4.72 -26.34 -17.73
C SER A 54 5.38 -27.21 -18.80
N LEU A 55 6.64 -26.91 -19.14
CA LEU A 55 7.41 -27.73 -20.08
C LEU A 55 7.77 -29.11 -19.48
N ASN A 56 8.17 -29.17 -18.24
CA ASN A 56 8.47 -30.44 -17.55
C ASN A 56 7.21 -31.32 -17.37
N ASN A 57 6.05 -30.70 -17.19
CA ASN A 57 4.77 -31.38 -17.09
C ASN A 57 4.14 -31.70 -18.46
N ASN A 58 4.82 -31.34 -19.55
CA ASN A 58 4.34 -31.52 -20.91
C ASN A 58 2.95 -30.88 -21.16
N ASN A 59 2.71 -29.69 -20.58
CA ASN A 59 1.47 -28.97 -20.79
C ASN A 59 1.30 -28.57 -22.27
N GLY A 60 0.08 -28.69 -22.78
CA GLY A 60 -0.21 -28.31 -24.16
C GLY A 60 0.05 -26.82 -24.41
N TYR A 61 0.62 -26.50 -25.56
CA TYR A 61 0.90 -25.10 -25.93
C TYR A 61 -0.35 -24.22 -25.92
N ASP A 62 -1.48 -24.76 -26.36
CA ASP A 62 -2.78 -24.07 -26.36
C ASP A 62 -3.26 -23.74 -24.93
N GLN A 63 -3.01 -24.65 -23.96
CA GLN A 63 -3.27 -24.40 -22.56
C GLN A 63 -2.35 -23.31 -22.02
N MET A 64 -1.05 -23.38 -22.32
CA MET A 64 -0.09 -22.37 -21.89
C MET A 64 -0.47 -20.97 -22.40
N VAL A 65 -0.91 -20.86 -23.66
CA VAL A 65 -1.38 -19.57 -24.23
C VAL A 65 -2.62 -19.06 -23.50
N ARG A 66 -3.60 -19.93 -23.22
CA ARG A 66 -4.82 -19.56 -22.50
C ARG A 66 -4.51 -19.06 -21.09
N GLU A 67 -3.65 -19.74 -20.37
CA GLU A 67 -3.25 -19.32 -19.00
C GLU A 67 -2.46 -18.01 -19.01
N MET A 68 -1.61 -17.77 -20.00
CA MET A 68 -0.88 -16.50 -20.12
C MET A 68 -1.77 -15.31 -20.46
N LEU A 69 -2.85 -15.51 -21.20
CA LEU A 69 -3.74 -14.43 -21.67
C LEU A 69 -5.00 -14.26 -20.82
N ALA A 70 -5.47 -15.32 -20.17
CA ALA A 70 -6.74 -15.36 -19.47
C ALA A 70 -6.72 -16.30 -18.25
N GLY A 71 -5.56 -16.49 -17.59
CA GLY A 71 -5.44 -17.38 -16.44
C GLY A 71 -6.33 -16.96 -15.26
N ASP A 72 -6.59 -15.68 -15.12
CA ASP A 72 -7.48 -15.10 -14.13
C ASP A 72 -8.96 -15.41 -14.36
N GLU A 73 -9.36 -15.73 -15.59
CA GLU A 73 -10.70 -16.17 -15.93
C GLU A 73 -10.83 -17.69 -15.99
N VAL A 74 -9.82 -18.36 -16.53
CA VAL A 74 -9.83 -19.82 -16.75
C VAL A 74 -9.65 -20.59 -15.43
N ALA A 75 -8.80 -20.10 -14.55
CA ALA A 75 -8.47 -20.74 -13.28
C ALA A 75 -8.22 -19.69 -12.16
N PRO A 76 -9.24 -18.94 -11.76
CA PRO A 76 -9.11 -17.75 -10.91
C PRO A 76 -8.55 -18.02 -9.50
N ASN A 77 -8.60 -19.27 -9.04
CA ASN A 77 -8.13 -19.69 -7.71
C ASN A 77 -6.88 -20.59 -7.79
N ASP A 78 -6.32 -20.83 -8.98
CA ASP A 78 -5.09 -21.60 -9.14
C ASP A 78 -3.87 -20.67 -9.22
N PRO A 79 -3.02 -20.63 -8.19
CA PRO A 79 -1.83 -19.78 -8.19
C PRO A 79 -0.85 -20.09 -9.34
N GLN A 80 -0.82 -21.33 -9.84
CA GLN A 80 0.03 -21.70 -10.95
C GLN A 80 -0.48 -21.09 -12.26
N ALA A 81 -1.77 -21.24 -12.57
CA ALA A 81 -2.36 -20.60 -13.75
C ALA A 81 -2.31 -19.08 -13.66
N LEU A 82 -2.53 -18.53 -12.47
CA LEU A 82 -2.41 -17.08 -12.24
C LEU A 82 -0.98 -16.57 -12.46
N ALA A 83 0.06 -17.35 -12.12
CA ALA A 83 1.44 -16.98 -12.38
C ALA A 83 1.75 -16.85 -13.88
N ALA A 84 1.03 -17.60 -14.74
CA ALA A 84 1.15 -17.48 -16.19
C ALA A 84 0.81 -16.08 -16.70
N THR A 85 -0.13 -15.38 -16.04
CA THR A 85 -0.53 -14.01 -16.42
C THR A 85 0.59 -12.97 -16.25
N GLY A 86 1.71 -13.37 -15.68
CA GLY A 86 2.97 -12.63 -15.72
C GLY A 86 3.37 -12.17 -17.10
N PHE A 87 2.95 -12.90 -18.17
CA PHE A 87 3.12 -12.47 -19.56
C PHE A 87 2.51 -11.09 -19.84
N LEU A 88 1.31 -10.82 -19.37
CA LEU A 88 0.66 -9.52 -19.49
C LEU A 88 1.20 -8.53 -18.44
N ALA A 89 1.38 -8.98 -17.20
CA ALA A 89 1.82 -8.15 -16.09
C ALA A 89 3.18 -7.49 -16.32
N ARG A 90 4.10 -8.15 -17.03
CA ARG A 90 5.44 -7.62 -17.32
C ARG A 90 5.45 -6.30 -18.09
N SER A 91 4.41 -6.04 -18.88
CA SER A 91 4.29 -4.80 -19.66
C SER A 91 3.74 -3.63 -18.86
N TRP A 92 3.23 -3.87 -17.64
CA TRP A 92 2.60 -2.85 -16.80
C TRP A 92 3.53 -1.67 -16.50
N TYR A 93 2.98 -0.46 -16.65
CA TYR A 93 3.68 0.79 -16.39
C TYR A 93 2.73 1.81 -15.77
N LYS A 94 3.01 2.19 -14.52
CA LYS A 94 2.12 3.00 -13.68
C LYS A 94 1.70 4.33 -14.31
N PHE A 95 2.61 4.99 -15.02
CA PHE A 95 2.42 6.38 -15.44
C PHE A 95 1.79 6.54 -16.82
N ASN A 96 1.76 5.50 -17.64
CA ASN A 96 1.18 5.58 -18.98
C ASN A 96 0.55 4.26 -19.40
N ARG A 97 -0.80 4.22 -19.30
CA ARG A 97 -1.59 3.06 -19.69
C ARG A 97 -1.47 2.74 -21.17
N THR A 98 -1.44 3.75 -22.02
CA THR A 98 -1.31 3.54 -23.48
C THR A 98 -0.01 2.85 -23.82
N SER A 99 1.11 3.28 -23.23
CA SER A 99 2.41 2.62 -23.45
C SER A 99 2.41 1.16 -23.03
N TRP A 100 1.80 0.84 -21.90
CA TRP A 100 1.76 -0.55 -21.47
C TRP A 100 0.85 -1.40 -22.37
N LEU A 101 -0.34 -0.91 -22.79
CA LEU A 101 -1.24 -1.61 -23.69
C LEU A 101 -0.61 -1.80 -25.07
N ASP A 102 0.06 -0.78 -25.60
CA ASP A 102 0.80 -0.88 -26.87
C ASP A 102 1.86 -1.99 -26.81
N ASN A 103 2.63 -2.07 -25.71
CA ASN A 103 3.57 -3.15 -25.49
C ASN A 103 2.88 -4.53 -25.41
N THR A 104 1.75 -4.62 -24.73
CA THR A 104 0.98 -5.86 -24.60
C THR A 104 0.49 -6.33 -25.96
N ILE A 105 -0.08 -5.44 -26.77
CA ILE A 105 -0.57 -5.72 -28.13
C ILE A 105 0.58 -6.18 -29.02
N GLU A 106 1.69 -5.43 -29.03
CA GLU A 106 2.87 -5.75 -29.82
C GLU A 106 3.41 -7.15 -29.50
N HIS A 107 3.59 -7.42 -28.21
CA HIS A 107 4.20 -8.67 -27.80
C HIS A 107 3.28 -9.85 -27.92
N THR A 108 1.98 -9.68 -27.73
CA THR A 108 0.97 -10.72 -27.95
C THR A 108 0.92 -11.10 -29.44
N ALA A 109 0.88 -10.10 -30.33
CA ALA A 109 0.89 -10.35 -31.77
C ALA A 109 2.16 -11.05 -32.25
N LYS A 110 3.34 -10.61 -31.78
CA LYS A 110 4.62 -11.23 -32.14
C LYS A 110 4.76 -12.64 -31.59
N ALA A 111 4.42 -12.84 -30.28
CA ALA A 111 4.63 -14.11 -29.61
C ALA A 111 3.72 -15.24 -30.09
N PHE A 112 2.45 -14.93 -30.35
CA PHE A 112 1.42 -15.96 -30.62
C PHE A 112 0.92 -15.99 -32.05
N MET A 113 1.07 -14.90 -32.80
CA MET A 113 0.58 -14.82 -34.18
C MET A 113 1.71 -14.64 -35.20
N GLY A 114 2.92 -14.34 -34.77
CA GLY A 114 4.04 -14.05 -35.68
C GLY A 114 3.85 -12.76 -36.51
N LEU A 115 3.00 -11.84 -36.00
CA LEU A 115 2.65 -10.60 -36.70
C LEU A 115 3.32 -9.38 -36.07
N THR A 116 3.64 -8.39 -36.91
CA THR A 116 4.07 -7.06 -36.50
C THR A 116 2.95 -6.08 -36.78
N ILE A 117 2.21 -5.65 -35.77
CA ILE A 117 1.01 -4.82 -35.93
C ILE A 117 1.17 -3.35 -35.53
N ASN A 118 2.37 -2.95 -35.08
CA ASN A 118 2.61 -1.63 -34.52
C ASN A 118 2.36 -0.49 -35.50
N CYS A 119 2.63 -0.70 -36.80
CA CYS A 119 2.34 0.31 -37.83
C CYS A 119 0.84 0.66 -37.88
N ALA A 120 -0.01 -0.34 -37.59
CA ALA A 120 -1.46 -0.18 -37.58
C ALA A 120 -1.98 0.69 -36.44
N LYS A 121 -1.17 1.02 -35.45
CA LYS A 121 -1.52 2.00 -34.41
C LYS A 121 -1.82 3.39 -35.00
N CYS A 122 -1.14 3.79 -36.09
CA CYS A 122 -1.19 5.16 -36.63
C CYS A 122 -1.91 5.25 -37.99
N HIS A 123 -1.87 4.19 -38.79
CA HIS A 123 -2.44 4.11 -40.14
C HIS A 123 -2.55 2.64 -40.54
N ASP A 124 -3.28 2.31 -41.57
CA ASP A 124 -3.36 0.96 -42.12
C ASP A 124 -1.96 0.42 -42.41
N HIS A 125 -1.72 -0.86 -42.07
CA HIS A 125 -0.41 -1.49 -42.30
C HIS A 125 -0.05 -1.46 -43.78
N LYS A 126 1.21 -1.15 -44.09
CA LYS A 126 1.63 -0.87 -45.47
C LYS A 126 1.56 -2.10 -46.38
N TYR A 127 1.83 -3.28 -45.86
CA TYR A 127 1.98 -4.51 -46.62
C TYR A 127 0.94 -5.57 -46.26
N ASP A 128 0.63 -5.70 -44.97
CA ASP A 128 -0.30 -6.71 -44.45
C ASP A 128 -1.74 -6.15 -44.40
N PRO A 129 -2.76 -6.97 -44.55
CA PRO A 129 -4.16 -6.53 -44.51
C PRO A 129 -4.65 -6.26 -43.08
N ILE A 130 -3.92 -5.45 -42.36
CA ILE A 130 -4.19 -5.03 -40.97
C ILE A 130 -4.53 -3.54 -40.99
N THR A 131 -5.78 -3.22 -40.70
CA THR A 131 -6.23 -1.83 -40.69
C THR A 131 -5.92 -1.14 -39.37
N HIS A 132 -5.91 0.19 -39.37
CA HIS A 132 -5.84 1.00 -38.16
C HIS A 132 -6.96 0.61 -37.17
N LEU A 133 -8.17 0.35 -37.67
CA LEU A 133 -9.29 -0.12 -36.84
C LEU A 133 -9.02 -1.50 -36.21
N ASP A 134 -8.36 -2.42 -36.92
CA ASP A 134 -8.03 -3.74 -36.39
C ASP A 134 -7.09 -3.67 -35.18
N TYR A 135 -6.15 -2.74 -35.20
CA TYR A 135 -5.28 -2.49 -34.04
C TYR A 135 -6.09 -2.13 -32.79
N TYR A 136 -7.08 -1.23 -32.92
CA TYR A 136 -7.88 -0.81 -31.77
C TYR A 136 -8.95 -1.85 -31.37
N LYS A 137 -9.45 -2.65 -32.27
CA LYS A 137 -10.26 -3.83 -31.92
C LYS A 137 -9.46 -4.84 -31.11
N PHE A 138 -8.20 -5.07 -31.48
CA PHE A 138 -7.30 -5.94 -30.73
C PHE A 138 -6.92 -5.34 -29.38
N ARG A 139 -6.70 -4.02 -29.34
CA ARG A 139 -6.48 -3.28 -28.09
C ARG A 139 -7.66 -3.42 -27.14
N ALA A 140 -8.88 -3.36 -27.63
CA ALA A 140 -10.10 -3.43 -26.82
C ALA A 140 -10.20 -4.73 -25.99
N ILE A 141 -9.57 -5.83 -26.44
CA ILE A 141 -9.47 -7.09 -25.69
C ILE A 141 -8.73 -6.88 -24.37
N PHE A 142 -7.70 -6.03 -24.38
CA PHE A 142 -6.83 -5.80 -23.24
C PHE A 142 -7.19 -4.54 -22.43
N GLU A 143 -8.18 -3.78 -22.84
CA GLU A 143 -8.55 -2.53 -22.16
C GLU A 143 -9.01 -2.75 -20.71
N PRO A 144 -9.74 -3.85 -20.36
CA PRO A 144 -10.19 -4.06 -18.98
C PRO A 144 -9.08 -4.39 -17.98
N TYR A 145 -8.00 -5.07 -18.42
CA TYR A 145 -7.07 -5.65 -17.44
C TYR A 145 -6.25 -4.63 -16.63
N GLN A 146 -5.97 -5.02 -15.42
CA GLN A 146 -5.08 -4.36 -14.47
C GLN A 146 -4.11 -5.38 -13.89
N VAL A 147 -3.12 -4.89 -13.16
CA VAL A 147 -2.13 -5.73 -12.49
C VAL A 147 -2.19 -5.47 -10.98
N ARG A 148 -2.12 -6.54 -10.19
CA ARG A 148 -1.98 -6.48 -8.74
C ARG A 148 -1.06 -7.59 -8.24
N VAL A 149 -0.69 -7.50 -6.97
CA VAL A 149 0.05 -8.55 -6.27
C VAL A 149 -0.88 -9.18 -5.25
N ASP A 150 -1.08 -10.50 -5.35
CA ASP A 150 -1.86 -11.29 -4.40
C ASP A 150 -0.92 -12.08 -3.49
N ALA A 151 -1.39 -12.49 -2.31
CA ALA A 151 -0.64 -13.33 -1.39
C ALA A 151 -0.50 -14.76 -1.93
N MET A 152 0.57 -15.43 -1.53
CA MET A 152 0.77 -16.88 -1.73
C MET A 152 0.69 -17.60 -0.39
N PRO A 153 0.26 -18.86 -0.36
CA PRO A 153 0.20 -19.65 0.87
C PRO A 153 1.51 -19.65 1.65
N GLY A 154 1.42 -19.60 2.97
CA GLY A 154 2.53 -19.72 3.92
C GLY A 154 3.17 -18.41 4.35
N ASN A 155 3.01 -17.32 3.60
CA ASN A 155 3.47 -16.00 4.01
C ASN A 155 2.63 -14.90 3.35
N PRO A 156 1.83 -14.14 4.10
CA PRO A 156 0.99 -13.06 3.56
C PRO A 156 1.77 -11.77 3.21
N ASP A 157 3.09 -11.74 3.40
CA ASP A 157 3.91 -10.59 2.99
C ASP A 157 4.05 -10.55 1.46
N LEU A 158 3.30 -9.64 0.84
CA LEU A 158 3.29 -9.45 -0.60
C LEU A 158 4.65 -9.05 -1.19
N THR A 159 5.54 -8.49 -0.38
CA THR A 159 6.86 -8.04 -0.86
C THR A 159 7.83 -9.19 -1.06
N THR A 160 7.75 -10.21 -0.23
CA THR A 160 8.66 -11.37 -0.24
C THR A 160 8.02 -12.61 -0.84
N ASN A 161 6.69 -12.74 -0.79
CA ASN A 161 5.96 -13.91 -1.25
C ASN A 161 4.74 -13.56 -2.10
N GLY A 162 4.77 -12.42 -2.81
CA GLY A 162 3.67 -12.01 -3.66
C GLY A 162 3.56 -12.82 -4.96
N LEU A 163 2.36 -12.86 -5.51
CA LEU A 163 2.05 -13.34 -6.85
C LEU A 163 1.60 -12.16 -7.71
N THR A 164 2.44 -11.72 -8.63
CA THR A 164 2.07 -10.70 -9.60
C THR A 164 1.18 -11.32 -10.67
N ARG A 165 -0.04 -10.80 -10.80
CA ARG A 165 -1.06 -11.31 -11.72
C ARG A 165 -1.92 -10.21 -12.31
N VAL A 166 -2.62 -10.53 -13.39
CA VAL A 166 -3.65 -9.65 -13.96
C VAL A 166 -5.05 -9.95 -13.41
N TYR A 167 -5.93 -9.01 -13.57
CA TYR A 167 -7.37 -9.12 -13.31
C TYR A 167 -8.11 -8.02 -14.07
N ASP A 168 -9.37 -8.22 -14.38
CA ASP A 168 -10.18 -7.20 -15.03
C ASP A 168 -10.69 -6.16 -14.02
N GLY A 169 -9.98 -5.04 -13.94
CA GLY A 169 -10.27 -3.94 -13.00
C GLY A 169 -11.03 -2.77 -13.61
N ASN A 170 -11.13 -2.69 -14.96
CA ASN A 170 -11.76 -1.59 -15.69
C ASN A 170 -12.82 -2.11 -16.65
N LEU A 171 -13.86 -2.74 -16.13
CA LEU A 171 -14.90 -3.38 -16.95
C LEU A 171 -15.63 -2.41 -17.89
N ASP A 172 -15.74 -1.14 -17.51
CA ASP A 172 -16.38 -0.08 -18.30
C ASP A 172 -15.39 0.71 -19.17
N ALA A 173 -14.15 0.24 -19.32
CA ALA A 173 -13.15 0.96 -20.08
C ALA A 173 -13.53 1.03 -21.56
N ALA A 174 -13.57 2.25 -22.09
CA ALA A 174 -13.86 2.51 -23.50
C ALA A 174 -12.56 2.59 -24.31
N THR A 175 -12.53 1.93 -25.45
CA THR A 175 -11.43 2.04 -26.42
C THR A 175 -11.79 3.03 -27.51
N TYR A 176 -10.89 3.98 -27.76
CA TYR A 176 -11.04 4.97 -28.82
C TYR A 176 -9.91 4.85 -29.82
N LEU A 177 -10.22 5.15 -31.08
CA LEU A 177 -9.22 5.27 -32.12
C LEU A 177 -8.42 6.56 -31.90
N HIS A 178 -7.10 6.47 -31.83
CA HIS A 178 -6.23 7.64 -31.70
C HIS A 178 -5.84 8.16 -33.07
N GLN A 179 -6.12 9.42 -33.33
CA GLN A 179 -5.77 10.04 -34.63
C GLN A 179 -4.26 9.98 -34.84
N ARG A 180 -3.82 9.32 -35.89
CA ARG A 180 -2.40 9.08 -36.21
C ARG A 180 -1.62 8.42 -35.04
N GLY A 181 -2.32 7.63 -34.21
CA GLY A 181 -1.72 6.99 -33.02
C GLY A 181 -1.44 7.91 -31.83
N GLU A 182 -1.85 9.20 -31.93
CA GLU A 182 -1.61 10.21 -30.90
C GLU A 182 -2.58 10.06 -29.73
N GLU A 183 -2.08 9.70 -28.57
CA GLU A 183 -2.86 9.45 -27.35
C GLU A 183 -3.68 10.66 -26.90
N SER A 184 -3.16 11.85 -27.10
CA SER A 184 -3.84 13.10 -26.76
C SER A 184 -5.03 13.44 -27.68
N GLN A 185 -5.20 12.71 -28.78
CA GLN A 185 -6.22 12.94 -29.80
C GLN A 185 -7.11 11.70 -30.03
N PRO A 186 -7.83 11.21 -28.97
CA PRO A 186 -8.77 10.11 -29.15
C PRO A 186 -10.03 10.57 -29.86
N ASP A 187 -10.48 9.79 -30.86
CA ASP A 187 -11.78 10.02 -31.48
C ASP A 187 -12.89 9.48 -30.56
N LYS A 188 -13.42 10.33 -29.72
CA LYS A 188 -14.50 10.00 -28.76
C LYS A 188 -15.88 9.91 -29.38
N SER A 189 -16.03 10.16 -30.68
CA SER A 189 -17.32 10.04 -31.37
C SER A 189 -17.78 8.60 -31.49
N ARG A 190 -16.83 7.64 -31.41
CA ARG A 190 -17.09 6.21 -31.57
C ARG A 190 -16.26 5.39 -30.59
N ASN A 191 -16.94 4.65 -29.73
CA ASN A 191 -16.32 3.58 -28.96
C ASN A 191 -16.02 2.39 -29.87
N ILE A 192 -14.80 1.84 -29.76
CA ILE A 192 -14.40 0.63 -30.49
C ILE A 192 -14.73 -0.57 -29.60
N GLU A 193 -15.74 -1.31 -30.02
CA GLU A 193 -16.13 -2.53 -29.31
C GLU A 193 -15.10 -3.65 -29.54
N VAL A 194 -15.01 -4.54 -28.57
CA VAL A 194 -14.24 -5.77 -28.69
C VAL A 194 -14.72 -6.56 -29.88
N GLY A 195 -13.82 -6.92 -30.78
CA GLY A 195 -14.17 -7.63 -31.99
C GLY A 195 -12.97 -8.37 -32.58
N SER A 196 -13.25 -9.33 -33.46
CA SER A 196 -12.18 -9.95 -34.22
C SER A 196 -11.56 -8.92 -35.16
N PRO A 197 -10.26 -8.70 -35.12
CA PRO A 197 -9.55 -8.03 -36.19
C PRO A 197 -9.85 -8.71 -37.52
N THR A 198 -9.90 -7.94 -38.62
CA THR A 198 -10.28 -8.46 -39.96
C THR A 198 -9.40 -9.61 -40.43
N PHE A 199 -8.11 -9.58 -40.04
CA PHE A 199 -7.17 -10.65 -40.37
C PHE A 199 -7.40 -11.97 -39.61
N LEU A 200 -8.24 -11.97 -38.55
CA LEU A 200 -8.70 -13.17 -37.83
C LEU A 200 -10.15 -13.56 -38.18
N ALA A 201 -10.83 -12.81 -39.03
CA ALA A 201 -12.26 -12.97 -39.28
C ALA A 201 -12.68 -14.34 -39.83
N SER A 202 -11.75 -15.09 -40.43
CA SER A 202 -12.02 -16.45 -40.96
C SER A 202 -12.15 -17.53 -39.88
N THR A 203 -11.90 -17.22 -38.63
CA THR A 203 -11.77 -18.19 -37.52
C THR A 203 -13.06 -18.37 -36.72
N GLY A 204 -14.20 -17.80 -37.13
CA GLY A 204 -15.49 -17.98 -36.45
C GLY A 204 -15.56 -17.25 -35.11
N TRP A 205 -15.16 -15.97 -35.07
CA TRP A 205 -15.26 -15.11 -33.91
C TRP A 205 -16.64 -15.22 -33.23
N GLN A 206 -16.61 -15.43 -31.92
CA GLN A 206 -17.76 -15.33 -31.02
C GLN A 206 -17.58 -14.12 -30.14
N PRO A 207 -18.62 -13.32 -29.87
CA PRO A 207 -18.56 -12.26 -28.89
C PRO A 207 -18.16 -12.83 -27.52
N PRO A 208 -17.30 -12.15 -26.75
CA PRO A 208 -16.96 -12.60 -25.40
C PRO A 208 -18.22 -12.69 -24.55
N LYS A 209 -18.30 -13.73 -23.74
CA LYS A 209 -19.38 -13.91 -22.77
C LYS A 209 -18.85 -13.51 -21.39
N PRO A 210 -19.64 -12.82 -20.56
CA PRO A 210 -19.27 -12.55 -19.20
C PRO A 210 -18.93 -13.86 -18.46
N VAL A 211 -17.84 -13.86 -17.72
CA VAL A 211 -17.43 -14.96 -16.84
C VAL A 211 -17.80 -14.58 -15.41
N GLU A 212 -18.57 -15.43 -14.75
CA GLU A 212 -18.84 -15.27 -13.31
C GLU A 212 -17.67 -15.82 -12.52
N LEU A 213 -16.93 -14.92 -11.89
CA LEU A 213 -15.80 -15.30 -11.05
C LEU A 213 -16.25 -15.44 -9.59
N PRO A 214 -15.65 -16.37 -8.83
CA PRO A 214 -15.89 -16.48 -7.39
C PRO A 214 -15.44 -15.21 -6.65
N LEU A 215 -16.06 -14.93 -5.51
CA LEU A 215 -15.80 -13.69 -4.76
C LEU A 215 -14.32 -13.55 -4.36
N GLU A 216 -13.65 -14.64 -4.06
CA GLU A 216 -12.24 -14.71 -3.69
C GLU A 216 -11.30 -14.27 -4.82
N ALA A 217 -11.73 -14.40 -6.08
CA ALA A 217 -10.98 -13.89 -7.23
C ALA A 217 -10.95 -12.35 -7.27
N TRP A 218 -12.03 -11.70 -6.81
CA TRP A 218 -12.13 -10.25 -6.67
C TRP A 218 -11.56 -9.74 -5.35
N ARG A 219 -11.74 -10.50 -4.29
CA ARG A 219 -11.36 -10.22 -2.91
C ARG A 219 -10.37 -11.27 -2.41
N PRO A 220 -9.10 -11.21 -2.83
CA PRO A 220 -8.10 -12.20 -2.47
C PRO A 220 -7.84 -12.27 -0.95
N ASP A 221 -8.20 -11.21 -0.21
CA ASP A 221 -8.21 -11.18 1.24
C ASP A 221 -9.22 -12.16 1.88
N LEU A 222 -10.21 -12.63 1.14
CA LEU A 222 -11.19 -13.61 1.58
C LEU A 222 -10.77 -15.07 1.32
N GLN A 223 -9.67 -15.31 0.66
CA GLN A 223 -9.17 -16.67 0.46
C GLN A 223 -8.80 -17.31 1.81
N ASP A 224 -9.24 -18.53 2.02
CA ASP A 224 -9.07 -19.24 3.29
C ASP A 224 -7.62 -19.27 3.78
N PHE A 225 -6.67 -19.53 2.87
CA PHE A 225 -5.26 -19.57 3.24
C PHE A 225 -4.73 -18.19 3.68
N VAL A 226 -5.20 -17.08 3.07
CA VAL A 226 -4.81 -15.72 3.45
C VAL A 226 -5.28 -15.42 4.87
N GLN A 227 -6.52 -15.76 5.17
CA GLN A 227 -7.09 -15.58 6.52
C GLN A 227 -6.38 -16.46 7.56
N GLN A 228 -6.08 -17.71 7.23
CA GLN A 228 -5.35 -18.62 8.09
C GLN A 228 -3.91 -18.15 8.35
N ASP A 229 -3.20 -17.70 7.32
CA ASP A 229 -1.83 -17.17 7.45
C ASP A 229 -1.79 -15.89 8.31
N LEU A 230 -2.72 -14.96 8.10
CA LEU A 230 -2.85 -13.75 8.91
C LEU A 230 -3.18 -14.07 10.37
N LEU A 231 -4.09 -15.03 10.61
CA LEU A 231 -4.44 -15.47 11.95
C LEU A 231 -3.23 -16.12 12.65
N SER A 232 -2.54 -17.03 11.95
CA SER A 232 -1.34 -17.69 12.44
C SER A 232 -0.23 -16.69 12.81
N GLN A 233 0.05 -15.72 11.92
CA GLN A 233 1.03 -14.68 12.21
C GLN A 233 0.64 -13.79 13.38
N THR A 234 -0.65 -13.48 13.51
CA THR A 234 -1.15 -12.70 14.63
C THR A 234 -0.98 -13.46 15.94
N GLN A 235 -1.29 -14.77 15.96
CA GLN A 235 -1.08 -15.64 17.13
C GLN A 235 0.41 -15.70 17.52
N ILE A 236 1.31 -15.81 16.54
CA ILE A 236 2.77 -15.78 16.80
C ILE A 236 3.18 -14.46 17.44
N LYS A 237 2.70 -13.33 16.92
CA LYS A 237 3.00 -12.01 17.48
C LYS A 237 2.47 -11.84 18.91
N VAL A 238 1.27 -12.36 19.18
CA VAL A 238 0.70 -12.36 20.54
C VAL A 238 1.56 -13.19 21.49
N ALA A 239 1.92 -14.41 21.09
CA ALA A 239 2.77 -15.28 21.91
C ALA A 239 4.16 -14.67 22.17
N GLN A 240 4.76 -14.02 21.17
CA GLN A 240 6.04 -13.29 21.34
C GLN A 240 5.89 -12.11 22.31
N ALA A 241 4.82 -11.34 22.20
CA ALA A 241 4.55 -10.23 23.12
C ALA A 241 4.30 -10.70 24.55
N GLU A 242 3.57 -11.80 24.74
CA GLU A 242 3.35 -12.41 26.04
C GLU A 242 4.66 -12.96 26.66
N ALA A 243 5.50 -13.60 25.85
CA ALA A 243 6.81 -14.08 26.30
C ALA A 243 7.72 -12.92 26.72
N HIS A 244 7.76 -11.85 25.95
CA HIS A 244 8.52 -10.65 26.25
C HIS A 244 8.00 -9.96 27.53
N LEU A 245 6.68 -9.86 27.69
CA LEU A 245 6.05 -9.35 28.90
C LEU A 245 6.44 -10.19 30.14
N LYS A 246 6.45 -11.51 30.00
CA LYS A 246 6.86 -12.42 31.08
C LYS A 246 8.34 -12.22 31.45
N GLU A 247 9.20 -12.06 30.46
CA GLU A 247 10.62 -11.78 30.67
C GLU A 247 10.82 -10.45 31.39
N LEU A 248 10.17 -9.37 30.94
CA LEU A 248 10.23 -8.06 31.60
C LEU A 248 9.73 -8.13 33.06
N LYS A 249 8.64 -8.84 33.32
CA LYS A 249 8.14 -9.05 34.69
C LYS A 249 9.17 -9.80 35.58
N LEU A 250 9.88 -10.78 34.99
CA LEU A 250 10.94 -11.51 35.70
C LEU A 250 12.14 -10.61 35.99
N GLN A 251 12.57 -9.82 35.02
CA GLN A 251 13.66 -8.83 35.19
C GLN A 251 13.32 -7.80 36.27
N MET A 252 12.07 -7.31 36.27
CA MET A 252 11.58 -6.41 37.33
C MET A 252 11.56 -7.08 38.72
N ALA A 253 11.19 -8.35 38.81
CA ALA A 253 11.17 -9.10 40.06
C ALA A 253 12.61 -9.34 40.60
N VAL A 254 13.57 -9.61 39.71
CA VAL A 254 15.00 -9.77 40.07
C VAL A 254 15.61 -8.42 40.50
N ALA A 255 15.33 -7.36 39.75
CA ALA A 255 15.80 -6.00 40.11
C ALA A 255 15.18 -5.50 41.44
N GLY A 256 13.99 -5.97 41.79
CA GLY A 256 13.33 -5.68 43.06
C GLY A 256 13.93 -6.43 44.28
N GLN A 257 14.73 -7.47 44.07
CA GLN A 257 15.40 -8.21 45.15
C GLN A 257 16.77 -7.63 45.54
N ASP A 258 17.41 -6.83 44.68
CA ASP A 258 18.73 -6.27 44.91
C ASP A 258 18.72 -4.80 45.37
N SER A 259 17.56 -4.21 45.66
CA SER A 259 17.49 -2.82 46.12
C SER A 259 16.49 -2.61 47.26
N ASP A 260 16.99 -2.60 48.48
CA ASP A 260 16.38 -1.90 49.62
C ASP A 260 16.49 -0.35 49.47
N ALA A 261 16.77 0.13 48.28
CA ALA A 261 16.79 1.55 47.95
C ALA A 261 16.10 1.84 46.63
N ALA A 262 14.95 2.43 46.73
CA ALA A 262 14.09 3.02 45.67
C ALA A 262 12.91 2.15 45.20
N LYS A 263 11.83 2.14 45.96
CA LYS A 263 10.48 1.94 45.46
C LYS A 263 10.15 3.02 44.42
N LYS A 264 10.37 2.75 43.14
CA LYS A 264 9.70 3.48 42.05
C LYS A 264 8.57 2.65 41.50
N THR A 265 7.37 3.16 41.66
CA THR A 265 6.06 2.59 41.34
C THR A 265 5.83 2.52 39.82
N PRO A 266 5.05 1.52 39.31
CA PRO A 266 4.63 1.45 37.93
C PRO A 266 3.80 2.67 37.51
N ALA A 267 3.78 3.00 36.22
CA ALA A 267 3.15 4.18 35.64
C ALA A 267 1.62 4.34 35.88
N ASP A 268 0.98 3.38 36.56
CA ASP A 268 -0.47 3.39 36.88
C ASP A 268 -0.80 3.83 38.32
N SER A 269 0.20 4.19 39.12
CA SER A 269 -0.11 4.78 40.44
C SER A 269 -0.59 6.22 40.25
N PRO A 270 -1.67 6.66 40.94
CA PRO A 270 -2.09 8.03 40.88
C PRO A 270 -0.93 8.92 41.41
N VAL A 271 -0.49 9.82 40.52
CA VAL A 271 0.57 10.76 40.89
C VAL A 271 -0.02 11.73 41.88
N THR A 272 0.50 11.72 43.14
CA THR A 272 0.37 12.82 44.09
C THR A 272 1.27 13.98 43.63
N GLY A 273 1.11 14.40 42.38
CA GLY A 273 1.86 15.47 41.77
C GLY A 273 1.22 16.82 42.04
N LYS A 274 2.06 17.84 42.25
CA LYS A 274 1.62 19.23 42.30
C LYS A 274 1.14 19.62 40.89
N VAL A 275 -0.08 20.16 40.76
CA VAL A 275 -0.53 20.79 39.52
C VAL A 275 0.40 21.94 39.20
N VAL A 276 1.12 21.87 38.08
CA VAL A 276 2.07 22.91 37.64
C VAL A 276 1.29 24.10 37.07
N PHE A 277 0.30 23.84 36.23
CA PHE A 277 -0.69 24.81 35.80
C PHE A 277 -1.92 24.10 35.24
N ALA A 278 -3.05 24.80 35.20
CA ALA A 278 -4.26 24.43 34.51
C ALA A 278 -4.87 25.68 33.90
N ASP A 279 -5.52 25.56 32.76
CA ASP A 279 -6.24 26.63 32.09
C ASP A 279 -7.57 26.12 31.58
N ASP A 280 -8.65 26.81 31.97
CA ASP A 280 -10.01 26.52 31.51
C ASP A 280 -10.41 27.38 30.29
N PHE A 281 -9.47 28.20 29.79
CA PHE A 281 -9.63 29.10 28.66
C PHE A 281 -10.81 30.08 28.73
N ASN A 282 -11.33 30.37 29.93
CA ASN A 282 -12.41 31.37 30.12
C ASN A 282 -11.92 32.78 29.79
N LYS A 283 -10.64 33.05 29.99
CA LYS A 283 -10.01 34.33 29.65
C LYS A 283 -8.54 34.14 29.29
N ALA A 284 -8.00 35.09 28.54
CA ALA A 284 -6.57 35.08 28.20
C ALA A 284 -5.72 35.20 29.47
N GLN A 285 -4.74 34.34 29.61
CA GLN A 285 -3.77 34.31 30.70
C GLN A 285 -2.34 34.62 30.19
N PRO A 286 -1.99 35.89 30.00
CA PRO A 286 -0.71 36.28 29.41
C PRO A 286 0.48 35.92 30.28
N ASP A 287 0.31 35.70 31.59
CA ASP A 287 1.34 35.24 32.47
C ASP A 287 1.69 33.76 32.30
N LEU A 288 0.75 32.94 31.89
CA LEU A 288 0.94 31.52 31.60
C LEU A 288 1.35 31.25 30.14
N TRP A 289 0.83 32.04 29.20
CA TRP A 289 0.91 31.73 27.79
C TRP A 289 1.54 32.85 26.95
N GLN A 290 2.41 32.44 26.05
CA GLN A 290 2.81 33.21 24.89
C GLN A 290 1.97 32.76 23.69
N ARG A 291 1.16 33.67 23.15
CA ARG A 291 0.39 33.42 21.94
C ARG A 291 1.25 33.57 20.70
N VAL A 292 1.14 32.61 19.77
CA VAL A 292 1.77 32.65 18.45
C VAL A 292 0.68 32.45 17.39
N GLY A 293 0.62 33.36 16.43
CA GLY A 293 -0.41 33.40 15.39
C GLY A 293 -1.64 34.24 15.79
N ASP A 294 -2.35 34.79 14.79
CA ASP A 294 -3.48 35.71 14.99
C ASP A 294 -4.86 35.02 14.97
N ASN A 295 -4.88 33.71 14.71
CA ASN A 295 -6.11 32.94 14.50
C ASN A 295 -6.71 32.35 15.79
N LEU A 296 -6.14 32.65 16.97
CA LEU A 296 -6.62 32.17 18.26
C LEU A 296 -7.59 33.16 18.90
N LYS A 297 -8.73 32.70 19.41
CA LYS A 297 -9.71 33.50 20.12
C LYS A 297 -10.19 32.77 21.38
N TYR A 298 -10.24 33.49 22.49
CA TYR A 298 -10.87 33.04 23.73
C TYR A 298 -12.34 33.46 23.68
N GLN A 299 -13.26 32.51 23.76
CA GLN A 299 -14.67 32.75 23.76
C GLN A 299 -15.41 31.57 24.42
N ASP A 300 -16.33 31.88 25.34
CA ASP A 300 -17.24 30.94 26.00
C ASP A 300 -16.51 29.74 26.67
N GLY A 301 -15.40 30.03 27.37
CA GLY A 301 -14.62 29.00 28.03
C GLY A 301 -13.82 28.09 27.07
N LEU A 302 -13.60 28.56 25.87
CA LEU A 302 -12.87 27.81 24.84
C LEU A 302 -11.78 28.66 24.19
N LEU A 303 -10.66 28.02 23.87
CA LEU A 303 -9.68 28.55 22.94
C LEU A 303 -9.99 28.02 21.55
N SER A 304 -10.37 28.89 20.64
CA SER A 304 -10.77 28.53 19.28
C SER A 304 -9.78 29.02 18.24
N VAL A 305 -9.54 28.21 17.21
CA VAL A 305 -8.88 28.64 15.98
C VAL A 305 -9.98 29.15 15.04
N THR A 306 -9.98 30.45 14.74
CA THR A 306 -11.11 31.12 14.06
C THR A 306 -11.04 31.09 12.54
N LYS A 307 -9.89 30.83 11.96
CA LYS A 307 -9.69 30.72 10.51
C LYS A 307 -8.83 29.52 10.17
N PRO A 308 -9.22 28.70 9.19
CA PRO A 308 -8.34 27.69 8.66
C PRO A 308 -7.05 28.36 8.12
N SER A 309 -5.91 27.82 8.49
CA SER A 309 -4.62 28.32 8.01
C SER A 309 -3.63 27.17 7.93
N LEU A 310 -2.75 27.21 6.93
CA LEU A 310 -1.57 26.34 6.85
C LEU A 310 -0.51 26.76 7.88
N GLU A 311 -0.57 27.97 8.38
CA GLU A 311 0.31 28.45 9.44
C GLU A 311 -0.11 27.91 10.79
N LYS A 312 0.85 27.47 11.58
CA LYS A 312 0.60 26.93 12.92
C LYS A 312 0.24 28.07 13.87
N SER A 313 -0.95 28.01 14.47
CA SER A 313 -1.36 28.88 15.59
C SER A 313 -1.34 28.06 16.87
N TYR A 314 -0.65 28.55 17.91
CA TYR A 314 -0.48 27.81 19.16
C TYR A 314 -0.27 28.73 20.36
N LEU A 315 -0.49 28.17 21.55
CA LEU A 315 -0.05 28.72 22.81
C LEU A 315 1.25 28.03 23.25
N ARG A 316 2.26 28.83 23.64
CA ARG A 316 3.48 28.34 24.27
C ARG A 316 3.41 28.64 25.76
N SER A 317 3.56 27.62 26.60
CA SER A 317 3.68 27.81 28.05
C SER A 317 4.93 28.64 28.39
N LYS A 318 4.75 29.62 29.26
CA LYS A 318 5.84 30.36 29.91
C LYS A 318 6.38 29.62 31.16
N VAL A 319 5.61 28.63 31.64
CA VAL A 319 5.98 27.77 32.72
C VAL A 319 6.78 26.59 32.17
N ILE A 320 7.95 26.36 32.73
CA ILE A 320 8.79 25.19 32.35
C ILE A 320 8.18 23.96 33.02
N HIS A 321 7.88 22.94 32.23
CA HIS A 321 7.41 21.67 32.79
C HIS A 321 8.60 20.88 33.41
N PRO A 322 8.34 20.04 34.43
CA PRO A 322 9.35 19.13 34.98
C PRO A 322 9.72 18.05 33.97
N GLY A 323 10.81 17.32 34.20
CA GLY A 323 11.23 16.21 33.38
C GLY A 323 10.12 15.16 33.24
N ASP A 324 9.57 14.72 34.40
CA ASP A 324 8.40 13.83 34.44
C ASP A 324 7.14 14.67 34.61
N PHE A 325 6.14 14.42 33.73
CA PHE A 325 4.87 15.15 33.78
C PHE A 325 3.71 14.31 33.25
N GLU A 326 2.51 14.75 33.62
CA GLU A 326 1.26 14.33 33.00
C GLU A 326 0.56 15.56 32.44
N LEU A 327 -0.07 15.41 31.27
CA LEU A 327 -0.78 16.48 30.60
C LEU A 327 -2.05 15.93 29.92
N ASP A 328 -3.18 16.57 30.22
CA ASP A 328 -4.45 16.33 29.57
C ASP A 328 -4.85 17.53 28.73
N LEU A 329 -5.19 17.30 27.47
CA LEU A 329 -5.76 18.29 26.56
C LEU A 329 -7.15 17.87 26.14
N LYS A 330 -8.18 18.62 26.56
CA LYS A 330 -9.53 18.47 26.06
C LYS A 330 -9.71 19.31 24.82
N PHE A 331 -10.24 18.72 23.74
CA PHE A 331 -10.44 19.43 22.49
C PHE A 331 -11.60 18.86 21.68
N LYS A 332 -12.09 19.68 20.74
CA LYS A 332 -13.08 19.29 19.72
C LYS A 332 -12.69 19.91 18.38
N THR A 333 -12.58 19.09 17.36
CA THR A 333 -12.32 19.55 15.99
C THR A 333 -13.66 19.76 15.28
N THR A 334 -13.97 21.00 14.91
CA THR A 334 -15.26 21.35 14.27
C THR A 334 -15.14 21.54 12.76
N GLY A 335 -13.93 21.72 12.25
CA GLY A 335 -13.63 21.93 10.84
C GLY A 335 -12.15 22.13 10.59
N GLY A 336 -11.79 22.70 9.47
CA GLY A 336 -10.41 23.00 9.09
C GLY A 336 -10.06 22.47 7.69
N GLU A 337 -8.83 22.71 7.27
CA GLU A 337 -8.28 22.24 6.00
C GLU A 337 -7.88 20.76 6.07
N LYS A 338 -7.08 20.28 5.11
CA LYS A 338 -6.78 18.89 4.80
C LYS A 338 -6.63 17.93 6.00
N TRP A 339 -5.82 18.27 6.99
CA TRP A 339 -5.48 17.32 8.07
C TRP A 339 -6.32 17.50 9.34
N LYS A 340 -6.79 18.71 9.62
CA LYS A 340 -7.60 19.04 10.81
C LYS A 340 -7.00 18.50 12.10
N SER A 341 -5.74 18.89 12.37
CA SER A 341 -4.93 18.30 13.44
C SER A 341 -4.93 19.19 14.68
N VAL A 342 -5.01 18.55 15.85
CA VAL A 342 -4.80 19.16 17.17
C VAL A 342 -3.75 18.35 17.90
N GLY A 343 -2.82 18.99 18.62
CA GLY A 343 -1.75 18.27 19.30
C GLY A 343 -1.02 19.07 20.36
N ILE A 344 -0.13 18.37 21.02
CA ILE A 344 0.71 18.85 22.10
C ILE A 344 2.17 18.74 21.66
N ARG A 345 2.92 19.83 21.78
CA ARG A 345 4.37 19.87 21.55
C ARG A 345 5.07 20.13 22.87
N PHE A 346 6.08 19.33 23.19
CA PHE A 346 6.81 19.39 24.47
C PHE A 346 8.32 19.22 24.25
N ASP A 347 9.12 19.45 25.27
CA ASP A 347 10.60 19.46 25.22
C ASP A 347 11.13 20.34 24.09
N VAL A 348 10.56 21.53 23.95
CA VAL A 348 11.01 22.49 22.94
C VAL A 348 12.29 23.14 23.41
N ASP A 349 13.38 22.95 22.67
CA ASP A 349 14.65 23.59 22.99
C ASP A 349 14.62 25.11 22.89
N THR A 350 15.67 25.78 23.37
CA THR A 350 15.75 27.24 23.34
C THR A 350 15.78 27.83 21.93
N SER A 351 16.23 27.04 20.94
CA SER A 351 16.24 27.44 19.53
C SER A 351 14.86 27.26 18.84
N GLY A 352 13.97 26.49 19.46
CA GLY A 352 12.67 26.10 18.86
C GLY A 352 12.79 25.10 17.72
N LYS A 353 13.99 24.56 17.44
CA LYS A 353 14.25 23.68 16.31
C LYS A 353 14.11 22.20 16.66
N ASN A 354 14.22 21.85 17.97
CA ASN A 354 14.10 20.48 18.43
C ASN A 354 12.93 20.37 19.40
N SER A 355 12.12 19.30 19.27
CA SER A 355 10.97 19.07 20.14
C SER A 355 10.34 17.71 19.84
N HIS A 356 9.45 17.27 20.73
CA HIS A 356 8.57 16.14 20.51
C HIS A 356 7.14 16.64 20.38
N PHE A 357 6.29 15.95 19.58
CA PHE A 357 4.89 16.29 19.52
C PHE A 357 3.98 15.08 19.25
N VAL A 358 2.85 15.06 19.92
CA VAL A 358 1.77 14.11 19.71
C VAL A 358 0.58 14.88 19.16
N TYR A 359 -0.01 14.37 18.10
CA TYR A 359 -1.16 15.01 17.48
C TYR A 359 -2.23 14.02 17.05
N THR A 360 -3.46 14.49 17.03
CA THR A 360 -4.60 13.83 16.42
C THR A 360 -4.86 14.40 15.03
N SER A 361 -5.36 13.61 14.11
CA SER A 361 -5.71 14.07 12.76
C SER A 361 -7.02 13.46 12.31
N VAL A 362 -8.01 14.32 12.03
CA VAL A 362 -9.29 13.88 11.45
C VAL A 362 -9.09 13.39 10.02
N GLY A 363 -8.37 14.15 9.19
CA GLY A 363 -8.12 13.78 7.80
C GLY A 363 -7.22 12.56 7.62
N GLY A 364 -6.40 12.23 8.63
CA GLY A 364 -5.54 11.05 8.63
C GLY A 364 -6.06 9.91 9.50
N SER A 365 -7.20 10.09 10.20
CA SER A 365 -7.79 9.08 11.11
C SER A 365 -6.78 8.44 12.05
N LYS A 366 -6.00 9.26 12.77
CA LYS A 366 -4.88 8.77 13.58
C LYS A 366 -4.51 9.66 14.76
N VAL A 367 -3.85 9.04 15.74
CA VAL A 367 -3.00 9.70 16.74
C VAL A 367 -1.55 9.30 16.47
N HIS A 368 -0.62 10.25 16.42
CA HIS A 368 0.74 9.97 15.97
C HIS A 368 1.74 10.79 16.77
N LEU A 369 2.88 10.19 17.09
CA LEU A 369 4.04 10.85 17.70
C LEU A 369 5.09 11.15 16.63
N ALA A 370 5.66 12.33 16.69
CA ALA A 370 6.75 12.74 15.83
C ALA A 370 7.77 13.61 16.59
N HIS A 371 8.94 13.76 16.00
CA HIS A 371 10.01 14.59 16.49
C HIS A 371 10.32 15.70 15.50
N THR A 372 10.63 16.90 15.99
CA THR A 372 11.27 17.93 15.15
C THR A 372 12.75 17.92 15.49
N VAL A 373 13.59 17.78 14.47
CA VAL A 373 15.07 17.84 14.60
C VAL A 373 15.56 18.83 13.55
N ASP A 374 16.33 19.82 14.01
CA ASP A 374 16.82 20.93 13.17
C ASP A 374 15.71 21.61 12.33
N GLY A 375 14.52 21.71 12.91
CA GLY A 375 13.36 22.33 12.29
C GLY A 375 12.61 21.45 11.28
N LYS A 376 13.01 20.19 11.09
CA LYS A 376 12.33 19.22 10.22
C LYS A 376 11.55 18.19 11.04
N ASP A 377 10.29 17.95 10.67
CA ASP A 377 9.44 16.99 11.35
C ASP A 377 9.77 15.57 10.85
N ASN A 378 10.12 14.67 11.77
CA ASN A 378 10.39 13.25 11.54
C ASN A 378 9.30 12.42 12.22
N TYR A 379 8.58 11.64 11.45
CA TYR A 379 7.47 10.83 11.94
C TYR A 379 7.96 9.46 12.42
N THR A 380 7.51 9.06 13.61
CA THR A 380 7.90 7.79 14.22
C THR A 380 6.95 6.65 13.79
N ASN A 381 7.27 5.43 14.22
CA ASN A 381 6.36 4.28 14.13
C ASN A 381 5.33 4.23 15.28
N ALA A 382 5.38 5.14 16.24
CA ALA A 382 4.41 5.26 17.32
C ALA A 382 3.13 5.95 16.83
N ILE A 383 2.25 5.16 16.26
CA ILE A 383 0.99 5.58 15.63
C ILE A 383 -0.14 4.66 16.03
N SER A 384 -1.30 5.23 16.29
CA SER A 384 -2.57 4.49 16.45
C SER A 384 -3.54 4.95 15.37
N MET A 385 -3.96 4.02 14.54
CA MET A 385 -4.97 4.27 13.50
C MET A 385 -6.37 4.09 14.09
N GLY A 386 -7.26 5.04 13.81
CA GLY A 386 -8.64 4.99 14.26
C GLY A 386 -9.37 6.30 13.95
N PRO A 387 -10.70 6.28 13.80
CA PRO A 387 -11.46 7.45 13.41
C PRO A 387 -11.40 8.52 14.49
N ILE A 388 -10.93 9.71 14.11
CA ILE A 388 -11.09 10.95 14.87
C ILE A 388 -12.23 11.72 14.22
N LEU A 389 -13.36 11.81 14.91
CA LEU A 389 -14.60 12.35 14.35
C LEU A 389 -14.68 13.87 14.52
N LEU A 390 -15.27 14.56 13.54
CA LEU A 390 -15.62 15.97 13.68
C LEU A 390 -16.75 16.15 14.71
N ASN A 391 -16.74 17.28 15.40
CA ASN A 391 -17.72 17.67 16.41
C ASN A 391 -17.80 16.73 17.62
N HIS A 392 -16.78 15.88 17.80
CA HIS A 392 -16.65 14.99 18.96
C HIS A 392 -15.62 15.53 19.95
N GLU A 393 -15.90 15.43 21.24
CA GLU A 393 -14.94 15.84 22.28
C GLU A 393 -13.98 14.70 22.59
N TYR A 394 -12.70 15.05 22.69
CA TYR A 394 -11.64 14.13 23.02
C TYR A 394 -10.79 14.69 24.14
N THR A 395 -10.24 13.80 24.97
CA THR A 395 -9.17 14.09 25.90
C THR A 395 -7.93 13.34 25.45
N LEU A 396 -6.91 14.06 24.99
CA LEU A 396 -5.60 13.52 24.69
C LEU A 396 -4.71 13.61 25.94
N SER A 397 -4.29 12.47 26.46
CA SER A 397 -3.48 12.36 27.67
C SER A 397 -2.07 11.89 27.35
N LEU A 398 -1.07 12.60 27.86
CA LEU A 398 0.34 12.24 27.81
C LEU A 398 0.84 11.98 29.23
N LYS A 399 1.51 10.84 29.46
CA LYS A 399 2.25 10.55 30.68
C LYS A 399 3.70 10.31 30.32
N VAL A 400 4.59 11.19 30.75
CA VAL A 400 6.02 11.13 30.49
C VAL A 400 6.77 10.82 31.77
N ARG A 401 7.61 9.79 31.73
CA ARG A 401 8.50 9.37 32.83
C ARG A 401 9.88 9.05 32.25
N ASP A 402 10.85 9.84 32.61
CA ASP A 402 12.19 9.78 32.01
C ASP A 402 12.08 9.87 30.48
N THR A 403 12.48 8.84 29.75
CA THR A 403 12.36 8.77 28.28
C THR A 403 11.07 8.08 27.79
N LEU A 404 10.30 7.45 28.65
CA LEU A 404 9.07 6.74 28.26
C LEU A 404 7.88 7.69 28.23
N ILE A 405 7.20 7.74 27.08
CA ILE A 405 5.90 8.39 26.94
C ILE A 405 4.79 7.36 26.72
N ASN A 406 3.71 7.50 27.49
CA ASN A 406 2.44 6.79 27.24
C ASN A 406 1.41 7.78 26.72
N VAL A 407 0.71 7.40 25.66
CA VAL A 407 -0.34 8.21 25.03
C VAL A 407 -1.66 7.50 25.12
N SER A 408 -2.70 8.24 25.56
CA SER A 408 -4.07 7.75 25.66
C SER A 408 -5.03 8.76 25.04
N LEU A 409 -6.19 8.27 24.57
CA LEU A 409 -7.29 9.11 24.06
C LEU A 409 -8.58 8.67 24.78
N ASN A 410 -9.27 9.61 25.41
CA ASN A 410 -10.46 9.35 26.24
C ASN A 410 -10.23 8.25 27.29
N GLY A 411 -9.04 8.21 27.89
CA GLY A 411 -8.66 7.21 28.86
C GLY A 411 -8.25 5.85 28.27
N GLN A 412 -8.46 5.62 26.99
CA GLN A 412 -8.00 4.41 26.33
C GLN A 412 -6.52 4.54 25.95
N PHE A 413 -5.68 3.62 26.42
CA PHE A 413 -4.27 3.55 26.03
C PHE A 413 -4.13 3.27 24.53
N LEU A 414 -3.26 4.01 23.85
CA LEU A 414 -3.00 3.88 22.43
C LEU A 414 -1.65 3.28 22.13
N PHE A 415 -0.59 3.87 22.68
CA PHE A 415 0.78 3.39 22.51
C PHE A 415 1.74 3.96 23.56
N ALA A 416 2.86 3.29 23.73
CA ALA A 416 4.04 3.76 24.44
C ALA A 416 5.20 3.93 23.47
N TYR A 417 6.14 4.85 23.80
CA TYR A 417 7.32 5.08 22.97
C TYR A 417 8.49 5.57 23.83
N ASN A 418 9.71 5.11 23.53
CA ASN A 418 10.92 5.63 24.14
C ASN A 418 11.40 6.84 23.36
N LEU A 419 11.27 8.02 23.95
CA LEU A 419 11.80 9.27 23.41
C LEU A 419 13.31 9.20 23.27
N PRO A 420 13.92 9.79 22.24
CA PRO A 420 15.34 10.04 22.22
C PRO A 420 15.74 10.85 23.47
N LYS A 421 17.02 10.81 23.84
CA LYS A 421 17.51 11.49 25.04
C LYS A 421 17.02 12.94 25.10
N ARG A 422 16.33 13.26 26.18
CA ARG A 422 15.74 14.57 26.47
C ARG A 422 16.75 15.51 27.03
#